data_eb221831a81ff707e9728421087b0d31
#
_entry.id   eb221831a81ff707e9728421087b0d31
#
_cell.length_a   1.000
_cell.length_b   1.000
_cell.length_c   1.000
_cell.angle_alpha   90.00
_cell.angle_beta   90.00
_cell.angle_gamma   90.00
#
_symmetry.space_group_name_H-M   'P 1'
#
loop_
_entity.id
_entity.type
_entity.pdbx_description
1 polymer ?
#
loop_
_entity_poly.entity_id
_entity_poly.type
_entity_poly.pdbx_seq_one_letter_code
_entity_poly.pdbx_strand_id
1 'polypeptide(L)'
;MDSFFADVSEFQAPVSDSYPYKILSIRVCDGTHQDSNFAQNYAWMRNALDSGRLDCGIVYTYVRPNWQDNANTVRQMIDANGGLHPRVVLMLDVESGGNPGGDGSAWINALYNNLAEYAGNPARIIGYANQGDFNTMWLSRPKGLRVIAASYGSNPLLPGQIAHQYTDGAYG
;
A
#
# COMPACT_ATOMS: atom_id res chain seq x y z
N MET A 1 13.55 -18.89 -0.09
CA MET A 1 13.06 -18.74 1.29
C MET A 1 12.00 -17.67 1.21
N ASP A 2 10.76 -17.96 1.63
CA ASP A 2 9.65 -17.01 1.57
C ASP A 2 9.84 -15.93 2.66
N SER A 3 9.54 -14.68 2.32
CA SER A 3 9.53 -13.57 3.27
C SER A 3 8.11 -13.22 3.62
N PHE A 4 7.80 -13.14 4.91
CA PHE A 4 6.49 -12.76 5.42
C PHE A 4 6.50 -11.30 5.87
N PHE A 5 5.33 -10.66 5.82
CA PHE A 5 5.11 -9.35 6.39
C PHE A 5 3.64 -9.17 6.77
N ALA A 6 3.38 -8.25 7.70
CA ALA A 6 2.04 -7.85 8.05
C ALA A 6 1.65 -6.55 7.34
N ASP A 7 0.37 -6.42 7.13
CA ASP A 7 -0.31 -5.24 6.67
C ASP A 7 -1.19 -4.70 7.80
N VAL A 8 -0.94 -3.47 8.25
CA VAL A 8 -1.60 -2.91 9.43
C VAL A 8 -2.17 -1.51 9.17
N SER A 9 -3.21 -1.17 9.92
CA SER A 9 -3.90 0.11 9.89
C SER A 9 -4.30 0.55 11.30
N GLU A 10 -5.15 1.56 11.41
CA GLU A 10 -5.72 2.00 12.69
C GLU A 10 -6.58 0.94 13.40
N PHE A 11 -6.97 -0.13 12.70
CA PHE A 11 -7.75 -1.23 13.26
C PHE A 11 -6.91 -2.23 14.05
N GLN A 12 -5.59 -2.18 13.93
CA GLN A 12 -4.65 -2.99 14.70
C GLN A 12 -3.93 -2.12 15.74
N ALA A 13 -3.37 -2.75 16.77
CA ALA A 13 -2.48 -2.05 17.70
C ALA A 13 -1.26 -1.48 16.96
N PRO A 14 -0.74 -0.31 17.38
CA PRO A 14 0.47 0.24 16.80
C PRO A 14 1.65 -0.75 16.83
N VAL A 15 2.46 -0.70 15.79
CA VAL A 15 3.64 -1.58 15.65
C VAL A 15 4.64 -1.28 16.76
N SER A 16 5.26 -2.35 17.26
CA SER A 16 6.24 -2.28 18.34
C SER A 16 7.48 -3.12 18.04
N ASP A 17 8.44 -3.11 18.95
CA ASP A 17 9.68 -3.86 18.84
C ASP A 17 9.52 -5.39 18.86
N SER A 18 8.32 -5.88 19.15
CA SER A 18 7.97 -7.31 18.99
C SER A 18 7.70 -7.73 17.54
N TYR A 19 7.61 -6.80 16.58
CA TYR A 19 7.37 -7.10 15.17
C TYR A 19 8.48 -8.01 14.61
N PRO A 20 8.14 -9.22 14.11
CA PRO A 20 9.16 -10.25 13.84
C PRO A 20 9.74 -10.24 12.42
N TYR A 21 9.10 -9.52 11.48
CA TYR A 21 9.43 -9.60 10.06
C TYR A 21 10.37 -8.46 9.60
N LYS A 22 10.92 -8.60 8.39
CA LYS A 22 11.85 -7.65 7.76
C LYS A 22 11.17 -6.65 6.82
N ILE A 23 9.89 -6.86 6.52
CA ILE A 23 9.06 -5.96 5.69
C ILE A 23 7.81 -5.62 6.50
N LEU A 24 7.36 -4.38 6.42
CA LEU A 24 6.15 -3.92 7.08
C LEU A 24 5.32 -3.08 6.12
N SER A 25 4.02 -3.30 6.07
CA SER A 25 3.04 -2.49 5.35
C SER A 25 2.15 -1.74 6.34
N ILE A 26 1.99 -0.42 6.16
CA ILE A 26 1.15 0.43 7.03
C ILE A 26 0.26 1.32 6.19
N ARG A 27 -1.01 1.49 6.62
CA ARG A 27 -1.93 2.41 5.97
C ARG A 27 -1.60 3.87 6.32
N VAL A 28 -1.62 4.74 5.30
CA VAL A 28 -1.54 6.19 5.50
C VAL A 28 -2.91 6.82 5.56
N CYS A 29 -3.83 6.42 4.67
CA CYS A 29 -5.18 6.97 4.62
C CYS A 29 -6.14 6.06 3.82
N ASP A 30 -7.44 6.32 3.96
CA ASP A 30 -8.50 5.86 3.08
C ASP A 30 -9.09 7.10 2.39
N GLY A 31 -8.70 7.34 1.14
CA GLY A 31 -9.04 8.60 0.48
C GLY A 31 -8.50 9.81 1.25
N THR A 32 -9.41 10.58 1.86
CA THR A 32 -9.08 11.74 2.72
C THR A 32 -9.14 11.43 4.22
N HIS A 33 -9.60 10.23 4.61
CA HIS A 33 -9.58 9.81 6.01
C HIS A 33 -8.15 9.43 6.41
N GLN A 34 -7.57 10.21 7.31
CA GLN A 34 -6.22 10.01 7.82
C GLN A 34 -6.20 8.86 8.83
N ASP A 35 -5.31 7.88 8.64
CA ASP A 35 -5.14 6.78 9.57
C ASP A 35 -4.56 7.30 10.89
N SER A 36 -5.26 7.05 12.00
CA SER A 36 -4.89 7.60 13.30
C SER A 36 -3.59 7.01 13.87
N ASN A 37 -3.19 5.83 13.44
CA ASN A 37 -1.95 5.17 13.88
C ASN A 37 -0.76 5.48 12.96
N PHE A 38 -0.99 6.16 11.81
CA PHE A 38 0.07 6.34 10.81
C PHE A 38 1.32 7.02 11.36
N ALA A 39 1.18 8.13 12.06
CA ALA A 39 2.33 8.89 12.56
C ALA A 39 3.23 8.03 13.46
N GLN A 40 2.62 7.27 14.38
CA GLN A 40 3.34 6.39 15.30
C GLN A 40 3.98 5.22 14.55
N ASN A 41 3.24 4.54 13.67
CA ASN A 41 3.71 3.41 12.90
C ASN A 41 4.83 3.82 11.92
N TYR A 42 4.70 4.99 11.29
CA TYR A 42 5.69 5.48 10.34
C TYR A 42 6.99 5.92 11.05
N ALA A 43 6.89 6.55 12.23
CA ALA A 43 8.06 6.87 13.04
C ALA A 43 8.83 5.60 13.44
N TRP A 44 8.11 4.55 13.88
CA TRP A 44 8.71 3.26 14.18
C TRP A 44 9.36 2.62 12.93
N MET A 45 8.64 2.61 11.80
CA MET A 45 9.13 2.08 10.52
C MET A 45 10.43 2.77 10.09
N ARG A 46 10.48 4.11 10.14
CA ARG A 46 11.69 4.87 9.77
C ARG A 46 12.89 4.47 10.64
N ASN A 47 12.71 4.43 11.96
CA ASN A 47 13.77 4.01 12.88
C ASN A 47 14.22 2.56 12.61
N ALA A 48 13.28 1.67 12.34
CA ALA A 48 13.57 0.27 12.03
C ALA A 48 14.30 0.10 10.68
N LEU A 49 13.99 0.94 9.69
CA LEU A 49 14.71 1.00 8.41
C LEU A 49 16.14 1.54 8.61
N ASP A 50 16.30 2.63 9.35
CA ASP A 50 17.61 3.26 9.59
C ASP A 50 18.56 2.33 10.37
N SER A 51 18.04 1.59 11.34
CA SER A 51 18.79 0.61 12.13
C SER A 51 19.04 -0.74 11.42
N GLY A 52 18.44 -0.97 10.24
CA GLY A 52 18.54 -2.25 9.54
C GLY A 52 17.65 -3.37 10.13
N ARG A 53 16.73 -3.02 11.02
CA ARG A 53 15.74 -3.96 11.55
C ARG A 53 14.72 -4.34 10.47
N LEU A 54 14.28 -3.37 9.65
CA LEU A 54 13.52 -3.60 8.43
C LEU A 54 14.43 -3.44 7.19
N ASP A 55 14.17 -4.24 6.19
CA ASP A 55 14.81 -4.15 4.88
C ASP A 55 14.02 -3.21 3.95
N CYS A 56 12.69 -3.21 4.05
CA CYS A 56 11.78 -2.42 3.24
C CYS A 56 10.51 -2.05 4.01
N GLY A 57 9.95 -0.87 3.73
CA GLY A 57 8.64 -0.44 4.18
C GLY A 57 7.68 -0.28 3.02
N ILE A 58 6.40 -0.53 3.27
CA ILE A 58 5.29 -0.25 2.36
C ILE A 58 4.37 0.73 3.08
N VAL A 59 4.02 1.83 2.42
CA VAL A 59 2.98 2.76 2.87
C VAL A 59 1.84 2.71 1.88
N TYR A 60 0.64 2.32 2.32
CA TYR A 60 -0.48 2.17 1.41
C TYR A 60 -1.61 3.15 1.68
N THR A 61 -2.32 3.48 0.61
CA THR A 61 -3.58 4.22 0.66
C THR A 61 -4.69 3.37 0.06
N TYR A 62 -5.82 3.29 0.75
CA TYR A 62 -7.06 2.80 0.15
C TYR A 62 -7.53 3.83 -0.87
N VAL A 63 -7.64 3.44 -2.13
CA VAL A 63 -7.87 4.39 -3.22
C VAL A 63 -9.33 4.82 -3.31
N ARG A 64 -9.57 6.11 -3.59
CA ARG A 64 -10.90 6.68 -3.78
C ARG A 64 -10.97 7.52 -5.06
N PRO A 65 -12.17 7.68 -5.67
CA PRO A 65 -12.33 8.40 -6.95
C PRO A 65 -11.89 9.87 -6.92
N ASN A 66 -11.94 10.53 -5.76
CA ASN A 66 -11.39 11.88 -5.56
C ASN A 66 -9.86 11.83 -5.42
N TRP A 67 -9.20 11.32 -6.44
CA TRP A 67 -7.80 10.97 -6.45
C TRP A 67 -6.87 12.15 -6.11
N GLN A 68 -7.23 13.41 -6.47
CA GLN A 68 -6.43 14.58 -6.13
C GLN A 68 -6.32 14.79 -4.62
N ASP A 69 -7.46 14.72 -3.92
CA ASP A 69 -7.50 14.88 -2.46
C ASP A 69 -6.84 13.69 -1.78
N ASN A 70 -7.03 12.47 -2.31
CA ASN A 70 -6.34 11.28 -1.83
C ASN A 70 -4.81 11.44 -1.96
N ALA A 71 -4.30 11.86 -3.12
CA ALA A 71 -2.87 12.12 -3.32
C ALA A 71 -2.34 13.21 -2.38
N ASN A 72 -3.10 14.30 -2.20
CA ASN A 72 -2.73 15.38 -1.29
C ASN A 72 -2.63 14.86 0.15
N THR A 73 -3.59 14.06 0.60
CA THR A 73 -3.59 13.46 1.95
C THR A 73 -2.36 12.58 2.16
N VAL A 74 -2.05 11.68 1.21
CA VAL A 74 -0.84 10.84 1.26
C VAL A 74 0.42 11.68 1.44
N ARG A 75 0.60 12.68 0.58
CA ARG A 75 1.81 13.55 0.61
C ARG A 75 1.91 14.33 1.91
N GLN A 76 0.83 14.99 2.33
CA GLN A 76 0.81 15.79 3.55
C GLN A 76 1.16 14.96 4.78
N MET A 77 0.58 13.76 4.91
CA MET A 77 0.86 12.89 6.06
C MET A 77 2.30 12.38 6.07
N ILE A 78 2.84 11.98 4.91
CA ILE A 78 4.23 11.52 4.82
C ILE A 78 5.19 12.69 5.10
N ASP A 79 4.98 13.85 4.50
CA ASP A 79 5.85 15.03 4.66
C ASP A 79 5.83 15.55 6.09
N ALA A 80 4.67 15.56 6.75
CA ALA A 80 4.54 15.95 8.17
C ALA A 80 5.26 14.98 9.11
N ASN A 81 5.57 13.76 8.66
CA ASN A 81 6.25 12.73 9.44
C ASN A 81 7.67 12.42 8.93
N GLY A 82 8.35 13.41 8.34
CA GLY A 82 9.76 13.32 7.98
C GLY A 82 10.04 12.95 6.53
N GLY A 83 9.03 13.01 5.66
CA GLY A 83 9.15 12.75 4.22
C GLY A 83 9.23 11.26 3.85
N LEU A 84 9.21 10.98 2.56
CA LEU A 84 9.24 9.61 2.04
C LEU A 84 10.64 8.99 2.19
N HIS A 85 10.76 8.02 3.09
CA HIS A 85 12.03 7.32 3.34
C HIS A 85 12.52 6.57 2.07
N PRO A 86 13.85 6.57 1.74
CA PRO A 86 14.38 5.95 0.52
C PRO A 86 14.02 4.47 0.32
N ARG A 87 13.87 3.71 1.42
CA ARG A 87 13.51 2.29 1.40
C ARG A 87 12.01 2.02 1.59
N VAL A 88 11.14 3.03 1.37
CA VAL A 88 9.70 2.88 1.40
C VAL A 88 9.15 2.91 -0.02
N VAL A 89 8.26 1.99 -0.36
CA VAL A 89 7.42 2.02 -1.55
C VAL A 89 6.00 2.43 -1.18
N LEU A 90 5.30 3.08 -2.11
CA LEU A 90 3.89 3.42 -1.96
C LEU A 90 3.03 2.34 -2.62
N MET A 91 1.93 1.97 -1.99
CA MET A 91 1.00 0.97 -2.52
C MET A 91 -0.39 1.55 -2.69
N LEU A 92 -0.97 1.34 -3.87
CA LEU A 92 -2.36 1.64 -4.17
C LEU A 92 -3.20 0.41 -3.84
N ASP A 93 -3.98 0.50 -2.79
CA ASP A 93 -4.90 -0.53 -2.33
C ASP A 93 -6.24 -0.33 -3.07
N VAL A 94 -6.45 -1.16 -4.10
CA VAL A 94 -7.57 -1.06 -5.03
C VAL A 94 -8.60 -2.13 -4.69
N GLU A 95 -9.66 -1.72 -4.02
CA GLU A 95 -10.75 -2.61 -3.64
C GLU A 95 -12.11 -2.01 -3.99
N SER A 96 -13.07 -2.87 -4.31
CA SER A 96 -14.44 -2.47 -4.66
C SER A 96 -15.24 -1.94 -3.48
N GLY A 97 -14.84 -2.25 -2.25
CA GLY A 97 -15.55 -1.84 -1.03
C GLY A 97 -15.71 -0.32 -0.90
N GLY A 98 -16.96 0.18 -1.03
CA GLY A 98 -17.27 1.61 -0.94
C GLY A 98 -16.81 2.45 -2.14
N ASN A 99 -16.30 1.84 -3.19
CA ASN A 99 -15.97 2.49 -4.45
C ASN A 99 -17.07 2.29 -5.50
N PRO A 100 -17.19 3.18 -6.51
CA PRO A 100 -18.10 2.96 -7.64
C PRO A 100 -17.74 1.67 -8.38
N GLY A 101 -18.72 0.94 -8.84
CA GLY A 101 -18.50 -0.22 -9.70
C GLY A 101 -17.99 0.17 -11.09
N GLY A 102 -17.40 -0.82 -11.79
CA GLY A 102 -16.88 -0.65 -13.15
C GLY A 102 -15.41 -0.22 -13.21
N ASP A 103 -14.96 0.12 -14.41
CA ASP A 103 -13.55 0.44 -14.68
C ASP A 103 -13.14 1.81 -14.09
N GLY A 104 -12.33 1.78 -13.07
CA GLY A 104 -11.73 2.95 -12.40
C GLY A 104 -10.33 3.31 -12.91
N SER A 105 -9.84 2.63 -13.95
CA SER A 105 -8.44 2.78 -14.41
C SER A 105 -8.02 4.23 -14.61
N ALA A 106 -8.92 5.09 -15.09
CA ALA A 106 -8.60 6.49 -15.35
C ALA A 106 -8.18 7.25 -14.08
N TRP A 107 -8.97 7.18 -13.02
CA TRP A 107 -8.67 7.89 -11.77
C TRP A 107 -7.62 7.17 -10.92
N ILE A 108 -7.56 5.84 -10.97
CA ILE A 108 -6.50 5.07 -10.30
C ILE A 108 -5.13 5.39 -10.92
N ASN A 109 -5.05 5.43 -12.26
CA ASN A 109 -3.81 5.78 -12.96
C ASN A 109 -3.42 7.25 -12.76
N ALA A 110 -4.39 8.16 -12.59
CA ALA A 110 -4.10 9.54 -12.24
C ALA A 110 -3.46 9.65 -10.84
N LEU A 111 -3.98 8.91 -9.85
CA LEU A 111 -3.37 8.79 -8.53
C LEU A 111 -1.96 8.18 -8.62
N TYR A 112 -1.82 7.07 -9.37
CA TYR A 112 -0.52 6.43 -9.61
C TYR A 112 0.51 7.42 -10.15
N ASN A 113 0.18 8.15 -11.21
CA ASN A 113 1.09 9.10 -11.84
C ASN A 113 1.51 10.21 -10.87
N ASN A 114 0.56 10.75 -10.11
CA ASN A 114 0.83 11.79 -9.12
C ASN A 114 1.77 11.31 -8.02
N LEU A 115 1.54 10.12 -7.47
CA LEU A 115 2.40 9.55 -6.45
C LEU A 115 3.76 9.07 -7.00
N ALA A 116 3.82 8.65 -8.28
CA ALA A 116 5.08 8.33 -8.95
C ALA A 116 5.98 9.57 -9.11
N GLU A 117 5.38 10.72 -9.45
CA GLU A 117 6.07 12.01 -9.49
C GLU A 117 6.58 12.40 -8.09
N TYR A 118 5.74 12.32 -7.07
CA TYR A 118 6.11 12.58 -5.68
C TYR A 118 7.27 11.69 -5.21
N ALA A 119 7.22 10.40 -5.51
CA ALA A 119 8.27 9.45 -5.15
C ALA A 119 9.56 9.59 -5.99
N GLY A 120 9.50 10.37 -7.08
CA GLY A 120 10.61 10.58 -8.03
C GLY A 120 10.98 9.34 -8.87
N ASN A 121 10.22 8.25 -8.75
CA ASN A 121 10.45 7.00 -9.48
C ASN A 121 9.19 6.14 -9.51
N PRO A 122 8.62 5.84 -10.69
CA PRO A 122 7.44 4.99 -10.81
C PRO A 122 7.64 3.55 -10.29
N ALA A 123 8.88 3.06 -10.25
CA ALA A 123 9.17 1.76 -9.65
C ALA A 123 8.97 1.72 -8.12
N ARG A 124 8.75 2.86 -7.49
CA ARG A 124 8.39 2.95 -6.06
C ARG A 124 6.88 2.89 -5.81
N ILE A 125 6.08 2.73 -6.86
CA ILE A 125 4.62 2.55 -6.73
C ILE A 125 4.29 1.11 -7.08
N ILE A 126 3.55 0.45 -6.20
CA ILE A 126 3.01 -0.90 -6.40
C ILE A 126 1.50 -0.89 -6.26
N GLY A 127 0.83 -1.92 -6.74
CA GLY A 127 -0.60 -2.10 -6.62
C GLY A 127 -0.94 -3.25 -5.68
N TYR A 128 -2.13 -3.18 -5.09
CA TYR A 128 -2.76 -4.27 -4.37
C TYR A 128 -4.22 -4.37 -4.79
N ALA A 129 -4.67 -5.57 -5.04
CA ALA A 129 -6.09 -5.92 -5.19
C ALA A 129 -6.27 -7.45 -5.16
N ASN A 130 -7.50 -7.90 -4.99
CA ASN A 130 -7.86 -9.26 -5.37
C ASN A 130 -7.99 -9.39 -6.90
N GLN A 131 -8.00 -10.61 -7.41
CA GLN A 131 -8.09 -10.88 -8.84
C GLN A 131 -9.36 -10.27 -9.48
N GLY A 132 -10.49 -10.27 -8.76
CA GLY A 132 -11.74 -9.69 -9.24
C GLY A 132 -11.63 -8.20 -9.47
N ASP A 133 -11.09 -7.48 -8.50
CA ASP A 133 -10.92 -6.02 -8.58
C ASP A 133 -9.86 -5.63 -9.63
N PHE A 134 -8.78 -6.40 -9.81
CA PHE A 134 -7.88 -6.19 -10.94
C PHE A 134 -8.57 -6.37 -12.29
N ASN A 135 -9.55 -7.24 -12.40
CA ASN A 135 -10.27 -7.53 -13.64
C ASN A 135 -11.52 -6.66 -13.86
N THR A 136 -11.94 -5.85 -12.90
CA THR A 136 -13.13 -5.00 -12.99
C THR A 136 -12.85 -3.53 -12.76
N MET A 137 -12.06 -3.18 -11.73
CA MET A 137 -11.78 -1.80 -11.36
C MET A 137 -10.48 -1.25 -12.01
N TRP A 138 -9.48 -2.08 -12.20
CA TRP A 138 -8.18 -1.64 -12.71
C TRP A 138 -7.78 -2.41 -13.97
N LEU A 139 -8.61 -2.33 -15.00
CA LEU A 139 -8.43 -3.05 -16.25
C LEU A 139 -7.18 -2.62 -17.01
N SER A 140 -6.89 -1.31 -17.04
CA SER A 140 -5.77 -0.72 -17.76
C SER A 140 -4.73 -0.21 -16.75
N ARG A 141 -3.77 -1.05 -16.43
CA ARG A 141 -2.70 -0.77 -15.47
C ARG A 141 -1.44 -0.20 -16.13
N PRO A 142 -0.64 0.61 -15.42
CA PRO A 142 0.67 1.06 -15.91
C PRO A 142 1.56 -0.12 -16.29
N LYS A 143 2.27 0.01 -17.41
CA LYS A 143 3.20 -1.03 -17.87
C LYS A 143 4.31 -1.26 -16.83
N GLY A 144 4.55 -2.52 -16.48
CA GLY A 144 5.57 -2.90 -15.51
C GLY A 144 5.15 -2.69 -14.04
N LEU A 145 3.88 -2.37 -13.78
CA LEU A 145 3.36 -2.31 -12.41
C LEU A 145 3.59 -3.64 -11.70
N ARG A 146 4.20 -3.58 -10.52
CA ARG A 146 4.33 -4.72 -9.61
C ARG A 146 3.11 -4.74 -8.69
N VAL A 147 2.59 -5.94 -8.39
CA VAL A 147 1.36 -6.07 -7.62
C VAL A 147 1.49 -7.09 -6.47
N ILE A 148 0.77 -6.82 -5.39
CA ILE A 148 0.45 -7.78 -4.34
C ILE A 148 -0.97 -8.26 -4.61
N ALA A 149 -1.17 -9.55 -4.72
CA ALA A 149 -2.47 -10.13 -4.98
C ALA A 149 -3.11 -10.68 -3.71
N ALA A 150 -4.33 -10.28 -3.40
CA ALA A 150 -5.11 -10.86 -2.31
C ALA A 150 -5.87 -12.11 -2.79
N SER A 151 -5.69 -13.22 -2.08
CA SER A 151 -6.46 -14.45 -2.29
C SER A 151 -6.28 -15.38 -1.10
N TYR A 152 -7.34 -15.65 -0.35
CA TYR A 152 -7.31 -16.49 0.87
C TYR A 152 -7.43 -18.00 0.51
N GLY A 153 -6.63 -18.44 -0.39
CA GLY A 153 -6.64 -19.81 -0.89
C GLY A 153 -5.41 -20.07 -1.73
N SER A 154 -5.62 -20.32 -3.00
CA SER A 154 -4.52 -20.51 -3.94
C SER A 154 -3.88 -19.20 -4.37
N ASN A 155 -2.57 -19.19 -4.57
CA ASN A 155 -1.87 -18.06 -5.13
C ASN A 155 -2.32 -17.84 -6.60
N PRO A 156 -2.86 -16.65 -6.97
CA PRO A 156 -3.42 -16.41 -8.30
C PRO A 156 -2.37 -16.27 -9.41
N LEU A 157 -1.10 -16.03 -9.08
CA LEU A 157 0.02 -15.89 -10.02
C LEU A 157 -0.26 -14.87 -11.13
N LEU A 158 -0.69 -13.66 -10.75
CA LEU A 158 -1.01 -12.58 -11.70
C LEU A 158 0.25 -12.02 -12.37
N PRO A 159 0.15 -11.51 -13.62
CA PRO A 159 1.26 -10.81 -14.26
C PRO A 159 1.77 -9.64 -13.40
N GLY A 160 3.08 -9.59 -13.14
CA GLY A 160 3.71 -8.59 -12.29
C GLY A 160 3.57 -8.83 -10.78
N GLN A 161 2.99 -9.95 -10.38
CA GLN A 161 2.83 -10.28 -8.96
C GLN A 161 4.20 -10.48 -8.29
N ILE A 162 4.38 -9.79 -7.15
CA ILE A 162 5.60 -9.87 -6.32
C ILE A 162 5.32 -10.46 -4.95
N ALA A 163 4.06 -10.46 -4.49
CA ALA A 163 3.67 -11.06 -3.23
C ALA A 163 2.20 -11.53 -3.28
N HIS A 164 1.83 -12.35 -2.32
CA HIS A 164 0.50 -12.91 -2.15
C HIS A 164 0.03 -12.69 -0.72
N GLN A 165 -1.07 -11.97 -0.54
CA GLN A 165 -1.76 -11.91 0.74
C GLN A 165 -2.68 -13.14 0.86
N TYR A 166 -2.30 -14.07 1.71
CA TYR A 166 -2.99 -15.37 1.87
C TYR A 166 -3.95 -15.43 3.07
N THR A 167 -3.94 -14.39 3.93
CA THR A 167 -4.81 -14.28 5.11
C THR A 167 -5.05 -12.80 5.44
N ASP A 168 -6.17 -12.51 6.06
CA ASP A 168 -6.50 -11.22 6.69
C ASP A 168 -6.12 -11.17 8.18
N GLY A 169 -5.49 -12.22 8.69
CA GLY A 169 -5.13 -12.34 10.10
C GLY A 169 -6.25 -12.87 11.01
N ALA A 170 -7.45 -13.12 10.47
CA ALA A 170 -8.58 -13.62 11.30
C ALA A 170 -8.38 -15.06 11.82
N TYR A 171 -7.43 -15.79 11.22
CA TYR A 171 -7.16 -17.21 11.50
C TYR A 171 -5.66 -17.52 11.70
N GLY A 172 -4.85 -16.50 11.93
CA GLY A 172 -3.39 -16.65 12.08
C GLY A 172 -2.92 -16.61 13.51
#